data_fc6c3cc7e1fc74eec3fe33a770c42730
#
_entry.id   fc6c3cc7e1fc74eec3fe33a770c42730
#
_cell.length_a   1.000
_cell.length_b   1.000
_cell.length_c   1.000
_cell.angle_alpha   90.00
_cell.angle_beta   90.00
_cell.angle_gamma   90.00
#
_symmetry.space_group_name_H-M   'P 1'
#
loop_
_entity.id
_entity.type
_entity.pdbx_description
1 polymer ?
#
loop_
_entity_poly.entity_id
_entity_poly.type
_entity_poly.pdbx_seq_one_letter_code
_entity_poly.pdbx_strand_id
1 'polypeptide(L)' 'MLVNLNDVLIPARRGKYAVGLFNTVNLELARGVMEAAEELDSPVIIGTAEVLLPYGPIEDLANLLIPMAERASDRKSVV' A
#
# COMPACT_ATOMS: atom_id res chain seq x y z
N MET A 1 -7.21 5.46 3.07
CA MET A 1 -8.43 4.63 3.06
C MET A 1 -8.11 3.24 2.54
N LEU A 2 -8.31 2.24 3.35
CA LEU A 2 -8.08 0.84 2.95
C LEU A 2 -9.22 0.36 2.04
N VAL A 3 -8.87 -0.13 0.86
CA VAL A 3 -9.83 -0.60 -0.14
C VAL A 3 -9.34 -1.91 -0.76
N ASN A 4 -10.15 -2.53 -1.60
CA ASN A 4 -9.72 -3.73 -2.31
C ASN A 4 -9.05 -3.39 -3.66
N LEU A 5 -8.47 -4.40 -4.27
CA LEU A 5 -7.70 -4.22 -5.50
C LEU A 5 -8.55 -3.65 -6.65
N ASN A 6 -9.79 -4.09 -6.79
CA ASN A 6 -10.68 -3.58 -7.83
C ASN A 6 -10.94 -2.08 -7.69
N ASP A 7 -10.98 -1.57 -6.46
CA ASP A 7 -11.23 -0.14 -6.23
C ASP A 7 -10.13 0.76 -6.78
N VAL A 8 -8.92 0.24 -6.97
CA VAL A 8 -7.82 1.02 -7.55
C VAL A 8 -7.54 0.63 -8.99
N LEU A 9 -7.68 -0.62 -9.38
CA LEU A 9 -7.32 -1.07 -10.72
C LEU A 9 -8.36 -0.76 -11.78
N ILE A 10 -9.63 -0.80 -11.45
CA ILE A 10 -10.68 -0.48 -12.43
C ILE A 10 -10.60 0.99 -12.87
N PRO A 11 -10.52 1.96 -11.95
CA PRO A 11 -10.30 3.35 -12.37
C PRO A 11 -8.99 3.56 -13.13
N ALA A 12 -7.92 2.85 -12.72
CA ALA A 12 -6.63 2.96 -13.39
C ALA A 12 -6.71 2.49 -14.85
N ARG A 13 -7.39 1.38 -15.09
CA ARG A 13 -7.59 0.87 -16.45
C ARG A 13 -8.39 1.85 -17.30
N ARG A 14 -9.46 2.41 -16.76
CA ARG A 14 -10.28 3.40 -17.47
C ARG A 14 -9.51 4.68 -17.74
N GLY A 15 -8.72 5.15 -16.78
CA GLY A 15 -7.91 6.35 -16.90
C GLY A 15 -6.59 6.15 -17.63
N LYS A 16 -6.25 4.89 -17.98
CA LYS A 16 -5.01 4.53 -18.68
C LYS A 16 -3.76 4.97 -17.92
N TYR A 17 -3.72 4.69 -16.61
CA TYR A 17 -2.55 4.92 -15.79
C TYR A 17 -2.22 3.67 -14.96
N ALA A 18 -1.00 3.60 -14.48
CA ALA A 18 -0.53 2.49 -13.65
C ALA A 18 -0.68 2.83 -12.16
N VAL A 19 -0.83 1.79 -11.34
CA VAL A 19 -0.79 1.91 -9.89
C VAL A 19 0.41 1.09 -9.41
N GLY A 20 1.28 1.72 -8.62
CA GLY A 20 2.48 1.06 -8.13
C GLY A 20 2.18 0.10 -7.00
N LEU A 21 2.89 -1.02 -6.98
CA LEU A 21 2.94 -1.94 -5.85
C LEU A 21 4.33 -1.88 -5.27
N PHE A 22 4.42 -1.61 -3.96
CA PHE A 22 5.70 -1.41 -3.28
C PHE A 22 5.86 -2.42 -2.16
N ASN A 23 6.91 -3.22 -2.23
CA ASN A 23 7.23 -4.17 -1.18
C ASN A 23 7.85 -3.45 0.01
N THR A 24 7.34 -3.73 1.19
CA THR A 24 7.84 -3.15 2.43
C THR A 24 8.08 -4.25 3.46
N VAL A 25 9.06 -4.05 4.32
CA VAL A 25 9.39 -5.02 5.38
C VAL A 25 9.45 -4.38 6.76
N ASN A 26 9.35 -3.06 6.85
CA ASN A 26 9.44 -2.35 8.12
C ASN A 26 8.65 -1.04 8.10
N LEU A 27 8.59 -0.42 9.26
CA LEU A 27 7.85 0.83 9.45
C LEU A 27 8.39 1.96 8.57
N GLU A 28 9.69 2.08 8.45
CA GLU A 28 10.33 3.18 7.71
C GLU A 28 9.98 3.13 6.24
N LEU A 29 10.05 1.95 5.61
CA LEU A 29 9.68 1.79 4.22
C LEU A 29 8.18 2.07 4.00
N ALA A 30 7.34 1.53 4.89
CA ALA A 30 5.90 1.73 4.79
C ALA A 30 5.54 3.22 4.92
N ARG A 31 6.14 3.92 5.87
CA ARG A 31 5.91 5.37 6.03
C ARG A 31 6.32 6.15 4.80
N GLY A 32 7.48 5.82 4.23
CA GLY A 32 7.95 6.49 3.01
C GLY A 32 6.97 6.33 1.86
N VAL A 33 6.46 5.12 1.64
CA VAL A 33 5.48 4.85 0.58
C VAL A 33 4.17 5.59 0.85
N MET A 34 3.64 5.52 2.07
CA MET A 34 2.37 6.15 2.41
C MET A 34 2.45 7.67 2.36
N GLU A 35 3.53 8.26 2.85
CA GLU A 35 3.72 9.72 2.79
C GLU A 35 3.82 10.20 1.35
N ALA A 36 4.55 9.48 0.50
CA ALA A 36 4.65 9.83 -0.91
C ALA A 36 3.29 9.73 -1.63
N ALA A 37 2.53 8.68 -1.34
CA ALA A 37 1.21 8.50 -1.93
C ALA A 37 0.26 9.64 -1.54
N GLU A 38 0.29 10.06 -0.27
CA GLU A 38 -0.53 11.17 0.20
C GLU A 38 -0.09 12.50 -0.41
N GLU A 39 1.20 12.76 -0.45
CA GLU A 39 1.75 14.00 -1.04
C GLU A 39 1.39 14.13 -2.51
N LEU A 40 1.47 13.03 -3.26
CA LEU A 40 1.19 13.00 -4.70
C LEU A 40 -0.28 12.75 -5.03
N ASP A 41 -1.13 12.61 -4.04
CA ASP A 41 -2.57 12.40 -4.24
C ASP A 41 -2.86 11.15 -5.06
N SER A 42 -2.10 10.07 -4.81
CA SER A 42 -2.14 8.87 -5.65
C SER A 42 -2.56 7.63 -4.87
N PRO A 43 -3.34 6.74 -5.49
CA PRO A 43 -3.59 5.42 -4.90
C PRO A 43 -2.31 4.59 -4.93
N VAL A 44 -2.21 3.64 -3.99
CA VAL A 44 -1.01 2.82 -3.84
C VAL A 44 -1.37 1.41 -3.40
N ILE A 45 -0.56 0.44 -3.80
CA ILE A 45 -0.63 -0.92 -3.30
C ILE A 45 0.63 -1.16 -2.47
N ILE A 46 0.45 -1.51 -1.20
CA ILE A 46 1.55 -1.85 -0.30
C ILE A 46 1.50 -3.34 -0.03
N GLY A 47 2.63 -3.99 -0.15
CA GLY A 47 2.70 -5.43 0.08
C GLY A 47 4.08 -5.88 0.52
N THR A 48 4.28 -7.18 0.45
CA THR A 48 5.55 -7.82 0.70
C THR A 48 5.71 -8.98 -0.28
N ALA A 49 6.85 -9.65 -0.21
CA ALA A 49 7.14 -10.80 -1.06
C ALA A 49 7.58 -11.97 -0.17
N GLU A 50 7.35 -13.19 -0.64
CA GLU A 50 7.71 -14.39 0.09
C GLU A 50 9.19 -14.38 0.52
N VAL A 51 10.07 -13.95 -0.36
CA VAL A 51 11.51 -13.89 -0.07
C VAL A 51 11.86 -12.91 1.05
N LEU A 52 10.97 -11.97 1.37
CA LEU A 52 11.17 -10.97 2.41
C LEU A 52 10.60 -11.38 3.78
N LEU A 53 9.81 -12.44 3.84
CA LEU A 53 9.17 -12.87 5.08
C LEU A 53 10.14 -13.19 6.23
N PRO A 54 11.37 -13.70 5.99
CA PRO A 54 12.34 -13.87 7.07
C PRO A 54 12.73 -12.55 7.76
N TYR A 55 12.58 -11.42 7.07
CA TYR A 55 12.91 -10.09 7.59
C TYR A 55 11.71 -9.38 8.24
N GLY A 56 10.51 -9.84 7.95
CA GLY A 56 9.28 -9.29 8.50
C GLY A 56 8.14 -10.29 8.30
N PRO A 57 7.82 -11.10 9.32
CA PRO A 57 6.73 -12.08 9.21
C PRO A 57 5.42 -11.43 8.81
N ILE A 58 4.61 -12.17 8.05
CA ILE A 58 3.38 -11.61 7.47
C ILE A 58 2.40 -11.08 8.52
N GLU A 59 2.35 -11.72 9.69
CA GLU A 59 1.49 -11.27 10.78
C GLU A 59 1.90 -9.90 11.29
N ASP A 60 3.20 -9.69 11.46
CA ASP A 60 3.73 -8.41 11.92
C ASP A 60 3.52 -7.32 10.87
N LEU A 61 3.75 -7.65 9.60
CA LEU A 61 3.52 -6.70 8.51
C LEU A 61 2.05 -6.35 8.37
N ALA A 62 1.16 -7.32 8.51
CA ALA A 62 -0.29 -7.05 8.47
C ALA A 62 -0.69 -6.11 9.61
N ASN A 63 -0.17 -6.34 10.81
CA ASN A 63 -0.45 -5.49 11.97
C ASN A 63 0.11 -4.07 11.82
N LEU A 64 1.13 -3.89 10.99
CA LEU A 64 1.70 -2.58 10.68
C LEU A 64 0.96 -1.90 9.54
N LEU A 65 0.81 -2.59 8.41
CA LEU A 65 0.35 -1.99 7.16
C LEU A 65 -1.15 -1.73 7.13
N ILE A 66 -1.95 -2.64 7.68
CA ILE A 66 -3.41 -2.49 7.64
C ILE A 66 -3.86 -1.26 8.43
N PRO A 67 -3.44 -1.07 9.69
CA PRO A 67 -3.80 0.16 10.40
C PRO A 67 -3.29 1.43 9.73
N MET A 68 -2.11 1.39 9.11
CA MET A 68 -1.59 2.54 8.38
C MET A 68 -2.49 2.90 7.20
N ALA A 69 -2.92 1.90 6.44
CA ALA A 69 -3.81 2.12 5.31
C ALA A 69 -5.19 2.63 5.76
N GLU A 70 -5.70 2.11 6.88
CA GLU A 70 -6.98 2.56 7.45
C GLU A 70 -6.93 4.03 7.88
N ARG A 71 -5.78 4.47 8.43
CA ARG A 71 -5.59 5.87 8.88
C ARG A 71 -5.29 6.83 7.74
N ALA A 72 -4.88 6.33 6.58
CA ALA A 72 -4.64 7.19 5.44
C ALA A 72 -5.92 7.96 5.09
N SER A 73 -5.77 9.21 4.65
CA SER A 73 -6.90 10.09 4.40
C SER A 73 -7.76 9.60 3.23
N ASP A 74 -8.02 10.43 2.25
CA ASP A 74 -8.88 10.07 1.13
C ASP A 74 -8.21 9.19 0.08
N ARG A 75 -6.93 8.85 0.26
CA ARG A 75 -6.20 8.04 -0.72
C ARG A 75 -6.56 6.58 -0.55
N LYS A 76 -6.82 5.93 -1.68
CA LYS A 76 -7.11 4.50 -1.69
C LYS A 76 -5.82 3.72 -1.55
N SER A 77 -5.78 2.85 -0.56
CA SER A 77 -4.63 1.99 -0.28
C SER A 77 -5.07 0.53 -0.28
N VAL A 78 -4.31 -0.32 -0.94
CA VAL A 78 -4.51 -1.77 -0.93
C VAL A 78 -3.33 -2.40 -0.20
N VAL A 79 -3.61 -3.34 0.68
CA VAL A 79 -2.58 -4.10 1.40
C VAL A 79 -2.62 -5.56 0.98
#